data_136de36211e789bfb66a83610f7ce773
#
_entry.id   136de36211e789bfb66a83610f7ce773
#
_cell.length_a   1.000
_cell.length_b   1.000
_cell.length_c   1.000
_cell.angle_alpha   90.00
_cell.angle_beta   90.00
_cell.angle_gamma   90.00
#
_symmetry.space_group_name_H-M   'P 1'
#
loop_
_entity.id
_entity.type
_entity.pdbx_description
1 polymer ?
#
loop_
_entity_poly.entity_id
_entity_poly.type
_entity_poly.pdbx_seq_one_letter_code
_entity_poly.pdbx_strand_id
1 'polypeptide(L)'
;MSGGVKKIAQVAVGAVIGFIQGGPVGAAIGAGMAFYMAEQQEKLNTKSPLRDNEPSAQTVRSSKAPARFILGRVSTGGVLVWAQEQVGDQTDGEWLHLVYVLCEGPIEALENIYLGEEEIATYGEYASYELIVNPTQVNAFLKANCPDWKDEQIGRGLSFVRLSLKYSAEKFPSGIPDARFIVRGRNDIYDPRIGMAVYTENTALHILWFLRNRCGVPDDEIVFETFASGANVCDESVVNPDGTTSPRYRSSCVIGADEQRTNVLQKLETACGGRTIRVGGRWMFQAGAYYGPFDFEVTEDMVVGTITGSTEPTNDAAINTVRGTFIDTAQSWTETDYPEVSIAQWVVDDGGEAAETLSFSYVTDAYQAQRLANIELRRRRAGGTISVPMNFLGYNCRPGRAVRVNLPSLNILGEFIVTNWSMGANEGCTAQLQQYEAAQFDDAVGQPYNPIGFISMPTGGWAVLPMWPGRLPKLQR
;
A
#
# COMPACT_ATOMS: atom_id res chain seq x y z
N MET A 1 25.51 1.85 21.60
CA MET A 1 26.25 0.74 20.98
C MET A 1 26.55 1.13 19.54
N SER A 2 27.58 1.12 19.26
CA SER A 2 28.82 1.70 18.84
C SER A 2 29.06 1.38 17.36
N GLY A 3 29.72 2.31 16.64
CA GLY A 3 30.04 2.23 15.21
C GLY A 3 30.74 0.94 14.73
N GLY A 4 31.19 0.07 15.65
CA GLY A 4 31.79 -1.21 15.31
C GLY A 4 30.85 -2.25 14.70
N VAL A 5 29.59 -2.31 15.14
CA VAL A 5 28.59 -3.27 14.62
C VAL A 5 28.15 -2.91 13.21
N LYS A 6 28.08 -1.60 12.90
CA LYS A 6 27.80 -1.14 11.53
C LYS A 6 28.89 -1.51 10.53
N LYS A 7 30.15 -1.40 10.93
CA LYS A 7 31.30 -1.74 10.08
C LYS A 7 31.35 -3.24 9.79
N ILE A 8 31.03 -4.08 10.75
CA ILE A 8 31.02 -5.54 10.58
C ILE A 8 29.92 -5.96 9.58
N ALA A 9 28.71 -5.41 9.66
CA ALA A 9 27.63 -5.71 8.71
C ALA A 9 27.94 -5.26 7.28
N GLN A 10 28.61 -4.11 7.11
CA GLN A 10 29.00 -3.60 5.78
C GLN A 10 30.17 -4.37 5.18
N VAL A 11 31.09 -4.83 5.99
CA VAL A 11 32.22 -5.68 5.56
C VAL A 11 31.69 -7.06 5.13
N ALA A 12 30.74 -7.64 5.87
CA ALA A 12 30.10 -8.90 5.49
C ALA A 12 29.39 -8.79 4.11
N VAL A 13 28.67 -7.70 3.86
CA VAL A 13 28.01 -7.45 2.57
C VAL A 13 29.02 -7.28 1.44
N GLY A 14 30.14 -6.62 1.67
CA GLY A 14 31.17 -6.46 0.65
C GLY A 14 31.91 -7.76 0.35
N ALA A 15 32.14 -8.60 1.35
CA ALA A 15 32.67 -9.94 1.16
C ALA A 15 31.73 -10.78 0.30
N VAL A 16 30.45 -10.67 0.52
CA VAL A 16 29.40 -11.36 -0.22
C VAL A 16 29.37 -10.95 -1.70
N ILE A 17 29.43 -9.66 -2.01
CA ILE A 17 29.47 -9.18 -3.41
C ILE A 17 30.76 -9.64 -4.10
N GLY A 18 31.87 -9.59 -3.41
CA GLY A 18 33.17 -10.06 -3.93
C GLY A 18 33.20 -11.56 -4.17
N PHE A 19 32.57 -12.35 -3.30
CA PHE A 19 32.48 -13.81 -3.42
C PHE A 19 31.85 -14.26 -4.74
N ILE A 20 30.71 -13.67 -5.12
CA ILE A 20 29.99 -14.08 -6.32
C ILE A 20 30.75 -13.71 -7.62
N GLN A 21 31.55 -12.65 -7.59
CA GLN A 21 32.33 -12.22 -8.76
C GLN A 21 33.67 -12.94 -8.90
N GLY A 22 34.23 -13.45 -7.84
CA GLY A 22 35.60 -14.00 -7.88
C GLY A 22 35.91 -15.07 -6.83
N GLY A 23 34.87 -15.71 -6.25
CA GLY A 23 35.09 -16.74 -5.22
C GLY A 23 35.75 -16.18 -3.96
N PRO A 24 36.56 -17.01 -3.24
CA PRO A 24 37.19 -16.61 -1.98
C PRO A 24 38.13 -15.41 -2.08
N VAL A 25 38.79 -15.24 -3.23
CA VAL A 25 39.68 -14.10 -3.47
C VAL A 25 38.89 -12.82 -3.70
N GLY A 26 37.75 -12.92 -4.40
CA GLY A 26 36.84 -11.82 -4.60
C GLY A 26 36.17 -11.37 -3.29
N ALA A 27 35.90 -12.29 -2.37
CA ALA A 27 35.35 -11.97 -1.04
C ALA A 27 36.27 -11.05 -0.24
N ALA A 28 37.57 -11.32 -0.26
CA ALA A 28 38.57 -10.50 0.43
C ALA A 28 38.68 -9.08 -0.16
N ILE A 29 38.63 -8.96 -1.50
CA ILE A 29 38.62 -7.65 -2.19
C ILE A 29 37.32 -6.88 -1.94
N GLY A 30 36.17 -7.57 -1.98
CA GLY A 30 34.87 -6.99 -1.71
C GLY A 30 34.70 -6.50 -0.28
N ALA A 31 35.27 -7.20 0.70
CA ALA A 31 35.34 -6.76 2.08
C ALA A 31 36.13 -5.46 2.25
N GLY A 32 37.25 -5.33 1.57
CA GLY A 32 38.09 -4.13 1.58
C GLY A 32 37.39 -2.91 0.94
N MET A 33 36.72 -3.10 -0.19
CA MET A 33 35.96 -2.03 -0.83
C MET A 33 34.75 -1.60 -0.01
N ALA A 34 34.04 -2.52 0.64
CA ALA A 34 32.91 -2.17 1.50
C ALA A 34 33.34 -1.40 2.75
N PHE A 35 34.51 -1.71 3.29
CA PHE A 35 35.07 -0.93 4.40
C PHE A 35 35.36 0.52 3.99
N TYR A 36 35.93 0.72 2.81
CA TYR A 36 36.21 2.06 2.24
C TYR A 36 34.92 2.84 1.93
N MET A 37 33.91 2.17 1.35
CA MET A 37 32.61 2.80 1.08
C MET A 37 31.82 3.13 2.35
N ALA A 38 31.95 2.32 3.40
CA ALA A 38 31.32 2.60 4.69
C ALA A 38 31.84 3.90 5.34
N GLU A 39 33.11 4.20 5.13
CA GLU A 39 33.75 5.43 5.64
C GLU A 39 33.35 6.67 4.81
N GLN A 40 33.08 6.51 3.53
CA GLN A 40 32.56 7.57 2.64
C GLN A 40 31.08 7.87 2.91
N GLN A 41 30.26 6.85 3.21
CA GLN A 41 28.83 6.98 3.41
C GLN A 41 28.47 7.68 4.74
N GLU A 42 29.37 7.64 5.72
CA GLU A 42 29.22 8.41 6.97
C GLU A 42 29.31 9.93 6.74
N LYS A 43 29.95 10.36 5.65
CA LYS A 43 30.10 11.77 5.24
C LYS A 43 28.94 12.29 4.39
N LEU A 44 28.09 11.42 3.85
CA LEU A 44 27.00 11.77 2.93
C LEU A 44 25.58 11.69 3.56
N ASN A 45 25.49 11.67 4.87
CA ASN A 45 24.20 11.57 5.58
C ASN A 45 23.46 12.93 5.63
N THR A 46 23.33 13.57 4.48
CA THR A 46 22.41 14.68 4.26
C THR A 46 21.08 14.08 3.84
N LYS A 47 20.05 14.33 4.66
CA LYS A 47 18.67 13.94 4.39
C LYS A 47 18.25 14.49 3.03
N SER A 48 18.10 13.62 2.04
CA SER A 48 17.49 13.98 0.76
C SER A 48 15.97 14.10 0.95
N PRO A 49 15.33 15.19 0.46
CA PRO A 49 13.88 15.35 0.51
C PRO A 49 13.09 14.37 -0.40
N LEU A 50 13.77 13.53 -1.17
CA LEU A 50 13.19 12.55 -2.09
C LEU A 50 12.95 11.16 -1.45
N ARG A 51 12.99 11.04 -0.14
CA ARG A 51 12.64 9.80 0.58
C ARG A 51 11.16 9.76 0.97
N ASP A 52 10.30 9.93 0.00
CA ASP A 52 8.95 9.38 0.07
C ASP A 52 9.02 7.99 -0.59
N ASN A 53 9.74 7.09 0.05
CA ASN A 53 9.98 5.77 -0.50
C ASN A 53 8.98 4.81 0.10
N GLU A 54 8.13 4.32 -0.77
CA GLU A 54 7.37 3.12 -0.49
C GLU A 54 8.33 1.99 -0.11
N PRO A 55 8.16 1.37 1.06
CA PRO A 55 9.10 0.36 1.57
C PRO A 55 8.99 -0.98 0.81
N SER A 56 8.21 -1.04 -0.27
CA SER A 56 7.80 -2.29 -0.89
C SER A 56 8.83 -2.95 -1.80
N ALA A 57 9.61 -2.21 -2.58
CA ALA A 57 10.34 -2.82 -3.70
C ALA A 57 11.84 -3.04 -3.49
N GLN A 58 12.48 -2.47 -2.48
CA GLN A 58 13.93 -2.53 -2.32
C GLN A 58 14.38 -3.36 -1.10
N THR A 59 15.41 -4.19 -1.30
CA THR A 59 16.12 -4.82 -0.19
C THR A 59 16.84 -3.76 0.65
N VAL A 60 16.39 -3.58 1.89
CA VAL A 60 17.02 -2.64 2.82
C VAL A 60 18.17 -3.34 3.54
N ARG A 61 19.38 -2.81 3.39
CA ARG A 61 20.58 -3.26 4.09
C ARG A 61 20.88 -2.32 5.24
N SER A 62 20.19 -2.47 6.37
CA SER A 62 20.37 -1.57 7.52
C SER A 62 20.16 -2.30 8.85
N SER A 63 21.07 -2.11 9.76
CA SER A 63 20.93 -2.55 11.16
C SER A 63 19.93 -1.72 11.99
N LYS A 64 19.35 -0.68 11.38
CA LYS A 64 18.38 0.26 11.99
C LYS A 64 17.09 0.38 11.18
N ALA A 65 16.82 -0.58 10.29
CA ALA A 65 15.55 -0.58 9.57
C ALA A 65 14.39 -0.68 10.57
N PRO A 66 13.34 0.13 10.42
CA PRO A 66 12.15 -0.01 11.24
C PRO A 66 11.49 -1.36 11.01
N ALA A 67 10.80 -1.87 12.03
CA ALA A 67 9.94 -3.04 11.87
C ALA A 67 8.87 -2.75 10.81
N ARG A 68 8.47 -3.79 10.08
CA ARG A 68 7.46 -3.71 9.01
C ARG A 68 6.30 -4.63 9.32
N PHE A 69 5.13 -4.26 8.83
CA PHE A 69 3.90 -5.05 8.93
C PHE A 69 3.37 -5.25 7.52
N ILE A 70 2.99 -6.47 7.19
CA ILE A 70 2.47 -6.82 5.86
C ILE A 70 1.00 -7.16 5.98
N LEU A 71 0.15 -6.44 5.27
CA LEU A 71 -1.28 -6.69 5.14
C LEU A 71 -1.62 -7.01 3.67
N GLY A 72 -2.43 -8.04 3.45
CA GLY A 72 -2.79 -8.51 2.12
C GLY A 72 -1.63 -9.19 1.39
N ARG A 73 -1.69 -9.21 0.07
CA ARG A 73 -0.69 -9.82 -0.81
C ARG A 73 0.25 -8.76 -1.36
N VAL A 74 1.54 -8.86 -1.10
CA VAL A 74 2.53 -7.83 -1.46
C VAL A 74 3.79 -8.40 -2.07
N SER A 75 4.53 -7.54 -2.77
CA SER A 75 5.93 -7.74 -3.12
C SER A 75 6.82 -6.92 -2.18
N THR A 76 7.83 -7.53 -1.58
CA THR A 76 8.76 -6.84 -0.67
C THR A 76 10.19 -7.33 -0.83
N GLY A 77 11.16 -6.44 -0.69
CA GLY A 77 12.59 -6.79 -0.69
C GLY A 77 13.11 -7.31 0.66
N GLY A 78 12.29 -7.26 1.72
CA GLY A 78 12.73 -7.64 3.06
C GLY A 78 13.87 -6.75 3.61
N VAL A 79 14.39 -7.12 4.76
CA VAL A 79 15.57 -6.50 5.39
C VAL A 79 16.64 -7.54 5.55
N LEU A 80 17.76 -7.42 4.85
CA LEU A 80 18.91 -8.31 5.01
C LEU A 80 19.57 -8.02 6.37
N VAL A 81 19.46 -8.99 7.30
CA VAL A 81 20.00 -8.88 8.67
C VAL A 81 21.22 -9.75 8.92
N TRP A 82 21.44 -10.76 8.11
CA TRP A 82 22.54 -11.70 8.25
C TRP A 82 23.06 -12.17 6.90
N ALA A 83 24.37 -12.32 6.80
CA ALA A 83 25.04 -12.95 5.68
C ALA A 83 26.29 -13.65 6.19
N GLN A 84 26.45 -14.94 5.87
CA GLN A 84 27.64 -15.72 6.22
C GLN A 84 27.96 -16.74 5.13
N GLU A 85 29.26 -16.88 4.85
CA GLU A 85 29.77 -17.89 3.95
C GLU A 85 30.06 -19.20 4.70
N GLN A 86 29.89 -20.31 4.00
CA GLN A 86 30.22 -21.64 4.49
C GLN A 86 31.09 -22.36 3.49
N VAL A 87 32.04 -23.13 4.01
CA VAL A 87 32.86 -24.08 3.23
C VAL A 87 31.97 -25.15 2.62
N GLY A 88 32.13 -25.42 1.33
CA GLY A 88 31.46 -26.50 0.61
C GLY A 88 32.44 -27.64 0.25
N ASP A 89 31.98 -28.53 -0.61
CA ASP A 89 32.76 -29.71 -1.05
C ASP A 89 33.85 -29.33 -2.06
N GLN A 90 33.69 -28.22 -2.78
CA GLN A 90 34.56 -27.83 -3.88
C GLN A 90 35.51 -26.69 -3.51
N THR A 91 35.11 -25.75 -2.67
CA THR A 91 35.90 -24.57 -2.32
C THR A 91 35.45 -23.96 -1.00
N ASP A 92 36.37 -23.25 -0.34
CA ASP A 92 36.03 -22.38 0.78
C ASP A 92 35.09 -21.25 0.28
N GLY A 93 34.00 -21.00 1.02
CA GLY A 93 33.00 -20.02 0.64
C GLY A 93 32.12 -20.47 -0.54
N GLU A 94 31.92 -21.76 -0.75
CA GLU A 94 31.03 -22.29 -1.78
C GLU A 94 29.56 -21.94 -1.55
N TRP A 95 29.14 -21.84 -0.29
CA TRP A 95 27.79 -21.51 0.09
C TRP A 95 27.72 -20.14 0.78
N LEU A 96 26.66 -19.40 0.47
CA LEU A 96 26.31 -18.14 1.10
C LEU A 96 24.91 -18.23 1.69
N HIS A 97 24.84 -18.03 3.00
CA HIS A 97 23.57 -18.02 3.73
C HIS A 97 23.16 -16.60 4.06
N LEU A 98 21.97 -16.22 3.65
CA LEU A 98 21.36 -14.90 3.82
C LEU A 98 20.09 -15.04 4.66
N VAL A 99 19.84 -14.06 5.54
CA VAL A 99 18.60 -13.98 6.30
C VAL A 99 17.93 -12.65 6.04
N TYR A 100 16.74 -12.71 5.46
CA TYR A 100 15.90 -11.56 5.17
C TYR A 100 14.70 -11.53 6.12
N VAL A 101 14.61 -10.53 6.98
CA VAL A 101 13.41 -10.28 7.78
C VAL A 101 12.36 -9.63 6.89
N LEU A 102 11.19 -10.25 6.80
CA LEU A 102 10.06 -9.76 6.01
C LEU A 102 9.22 -8.77 6.81
N CYS A 103 8.78 -9.19 8.00
CA CYS A 103 7.94 -8.37 8.86
C CYS A 103 7.95 -8.82 10.32
N GLU A 104 7.34 -8.01 11.17
CA GLU A 104 6.94 -8.36 12.52
C GLU A 104 5.59 -9.09 12.49
N GLY A 105 5.48 -10.17 13.27
CA GLY A 105 4.30 -11.02 13.39
C GLY A 105 4.23 -12.14 12.35
N PRO A 106 3.17 -12.95 12.41
CA PRO A 106 2.98 -14.08 11.52
C PRO A 106 2.57 -13.62 10.11
N ILE A 107 2.92 -14.43 9.12
CA ILE A 107 2.44 -14.30 7.74
C ILE A 107 1.82 -15.62 7.28
N GLU A 108 0.92 -15.55 6.31
CA GLU A 108 0.21 -16.71 5.78
C GLU A 108 1.12 -17.61 4.92
N ALA A 109 1.81 -16.98 3.95
CA ALA A 109 2.64 -17.74 3.02
C ALA A 109 3.69 -16.86 2.31
N LEU A 110 4.76 -17.50 1.88
CA LEU A 110 5.67 -17.02 0.86
C LEU A 110 5.31 -17.70 -0.46
N GLU A 111 4.82 -16.96 -1.44
CA GLU A 111 4.36 -17.52 -2.70
C GLU A 111 5.50 -17.73 -3.69
N ASN A 112 6.38 -16.73 -3.82
CA ASN A 112 7.51 -16.81 -4.74
C ASN A 112 8.67 -15.91 -4.26
N ILE A 113 9.86 -16.21 -4.77
CA ILE A 113 11.07 -15.40 -4.61
C ILE A 113 11.62 -15.11 -6.00
N TYR A 114 11.90 -13.85 -6.27
CA TYR A 114 12.63 -13.42 -7.45
C TYR A 114 14.02 -12.98 -7.04
N LEU A 115 15.01 -13.42 -7.80
CA LEU A 115 16.40 -12.98 -7.70
C LEU A 115 16.72 -12.15 -8.95
N GLY A 116 16.68 -10.83 -8.80
CA GLY A 116 16.57 -9.92 -9.94
C GLY A 116 15.24 -10.10 -10.65
N GLU A 117 15.25 -10.43 -11.92
CA GLU A 117 14.06 -10.67 -12.74
C GLU A 117 13.65 -12.15 -12.81
N GLU A 118 14.48 -13.07 -12.33
CA GLU A 118 14.27 -14.51 -12.45
C GLU A 118 13.68 -15.12 -11.19
N GLU A 119 12.75 -16.07 -11.37
CA GLU A 119 12.20 -16.84 -10.26
C GLU A 119 13.25 -17.77 -9.66
N ILE A 120 13.24 -17.92 -8.33
CA ILE A 120 14.19 -18.78 -7.61
C ILE A 120 14.21 -20.23 -8.12
N ALA A 121 13.09 -20.71 -8.65
CA ALA A 121 13.00 -22.07 -9.20
C ALA A 121 13.95 -22.30 -10.39
N THR A 122 14.33 -21.25 -11.14
CA THR A 122 15.24 -21.37 -12.29
C THR A 122 16.70 -21.63 -11.88
N TYR A 123 17.02 -21.39 -10.60
CA TYR A 123 18.35 -21.62 -10.07
C TYR A 123 18.59 -23.08 -9.64
N GLY A 124 17.53 -23.89 -9.51
CA GLY A 124 17.61 -25.30 -9.17
C GLY A 124 18.43 -25.56 -7.90
N GLU A 125 19.47 -26.38 -7.99
CA GLU A 125 20.33 -26.72 -6.84
C GLU A 125 21.22 -25.57 -6.33
N TYR A 126 21.32 -24.48 -7.09
CA TYR A 126 22.15 -23.31 -6.72
C TYR A 126 21.46 -22.35 -5.76
N ALA A 127 20.16 -22.53 -5.51
CA ALA A 127 19.42 -21.73 -4.54
C ALA A 127 18.47 -22.58 -3.71
N SER A 128 18.43 -22.34 -2.40
CA SER A 128 17.46 -22.96 -1.49
C SER A 128 16.97 -21.95 -0.48
N TYR A 129 15.73 -22.09 -0.06
CA TYR A 129 15.13 -21.17 0.92
C TYR A 129 14.25 -21.90 1.92
N GLU A 130 14.00 -21.22 3.02
CA GLU A 130 13.09 -21.65 4.08
C GLU A 130 12.39 -20.44 4.67
N LEU A 131 11.06 -20.47 4.74
CA LEU A 131 10.29 -19.48 5.45
C LEU A 131 10.16 -19.87 6.92
N ILE A 132 10.55 -19.00 7.82
CA ILE A 132 10.47 -19.17 9.26
C ILE A 132 9.49 -18.12 9.81
N VAL A 133 8.36 -18.59 10.39
CA VAL A 133 7.29 -17.74 10.88
C VAL A 133 7.26 -17.79 12.41
N ASN A 134 7.47 -16.65 13.04
CA ASN A 134 7.39 -16.46 14.50
C ASN A 134 8.04 -17.60 15.32
N PRO A 135 9.33 -17.89 15.12
CA PRO A 135 9.95 -19.04 15.73
C PRO A 135 10.08 -18.89 17.25
N THR A 136 10.02 -20.01 17.95
CA THR A 136 10.26 -20.12 19.40
C THR A 136 11.64 -20.71 19.74
N GLN A 137 12.27 -21.30 18.73
CA GLN A 137 13.60 -21.94 18.84
C GLN A 137 14.53 -21.42 17.75
N VAL A 138 15.83 -21.54 17.99
CA VAL A 138 16.85 -21.20 16.99
C VAL A 138 16.69 -22.08 15.74
N ASN A 139 16.88 -21.49 14.56
CA ASN A 139 16.83 -22.26 13.31
C ASN A 139 18.00 -23.27 13.27
N ALA A 140 17.68 -24.55 13.18
CA ALA A 140 18.65 -25.64 13.26
C ALA A 140 19.61 -25.63 12.06
N PHE A 141 19.12 -25.26 10.86
CA PHE A 141 19.95 -25.18 9.66
C PHE A 141 20.99 -24.06 9.80
N LEU A 142 20.58 -22.86 10.20
CA LEU A 142 21.51 -21.73 10.39
C LEU A 142 22.52 -22.05 11.47
N LYS A 143 22.12 -22.66 12.57
CA LYS A 143 23.04 -23.07 13.63
C LYS A 143 24.08 -24.09 13.16
N ALA A 144 23.68 -25.03 12.31
CA ALA A 144 24.57 -26.07 11.79
C ALA A 144 25.56 -25.57 10.72
N ASN A 145 25.13 -24.60 9.89
CA ASN A 145 25.86 -24.15 8.72
C ASN A 145 26.51 -22.77 8.86
N CYS A 146 26.10 -22.00 9.86
CA CYS A 146 26.63 -20.66 10.14
C CYS A 146 27.30 -20.65 11.52
N PRO A 147 28.61 -20.81 11.64
CA PRO A 147 29.33 -20.89 12.94
C PRO A 147 29.09 -19.69 13.85
N ASP A 148 28.84 -18.51 13.28
CA ASP A 148 28.61 -17.30 14.05
C ASP A 148 27.13 -17.10 14.47
N TRP A 149 26.21 -17.96 13.99
CA TRP A 149 24.79 -17.94 14.38
C TRP A 149 24.62 -18.53 15.79
N LYS A 150 24.18 -17.70 16.73
CA LYS A 150 24.10 -18.06 18.16
C LYS A 150 22.71 -18.55 18.55
N ASP A 151 22.65 -19.26 19.69
CA ASP A 151 21.41 -19.82 20.23
C ASP A 151 20.36 -18.73 20.59
N GLU A 152 20.83 -17.53 20.92
CA GLU A 152 19.94 -16.40 21.24
C GLU A 152 19.30 -15.77 20.00
N GLN A 153 19.80 -16.04 18.81
CA GLN A 153 19.30 -15.48 17.53
C GLN A 153 18.10 -16.27 17.02
N ILE A 154 17.01 -16.21 17.75
CA ILE A 154 15.79 -16.98 17.46
C ILE A 154 14.92 -16.28 16.43
N GLY A 155 14.81 -14.94 16.50
CA GLY A 155 13.89 -14.15 15.66
C GLY A 155 12.43 -14.18 16.16
N ARG A 156 12.23 -14.25 17.48
CA ARG A 156 10.88 -14.23 18.08
C ARG A 156 10.10 -13.01 17.65
N GLY A 157 8.82 -13.22 17.35
CA GLY A 157 7.93 -12.16 16.88
C GLY A 157 8.17 -11.71 15.44
N LEU A 158 9.10 -12.34 14.70
CA LEU A 158 9.44 -12.00 13.33
C LEU A 158 9.11 -13.13 12.38
N SER A 159 8.82 -12.77 11.12
CA SER A 159 8.81 -13.70 10.00
C SER A 159 9.97 -13.37 9.08
N PHE A 160 10.78 -14.35 8.78
CA PHE A 160 11.98 -14.17 7.97
C PHE A 160 12.23 -15.34 7.01
N VAL A 161 13.01 -15.09 5.98
CA VAL A 161 13.44 -16.10 5.01
C VAL A 161 14.94 -16.32 5.14
N ARG A 162 15.32 -17.59 5.31
CA ARG A 162 16.68 -18.04 5.05
C ARG A 162 16.81 -18.33 3.55
N LEU A 163 17.74 -17.69 2.90
CA LEU A 163 18.10 -17.91 1.51
C LEU A 163 19.56 -18.39 1.46
N SER A 164 19.81 -19.53 0.82
CA SER A 164 21.14 -20.09 0.65
C SER A 164 21.46 -20.16 -0.83
N LEU A 165 22.58 -19.58 -1.24
CA LEU A 165 23.06 -19.54 -2.61
C LEU A 165 24.36 -20.30 -2.72
N LYS A 166 24.47 -21.20 -3.73
CA LYS A 166 25.67 -21.90 -4.07
C LYS A 166 26.47 -21.08 -5.09
N TYR A 167 27.77 -20.92 -4.88
CA TYR A 167 28.61 -20.18 -5.81
C TYR A 167 28.55 -20.74 -7.22
N SER A 168 28.23 -19.88 -8.17
CA SER A 168 28.29 -20.18 -9.61
C SER A 168 28.49 -18.87 -10.39
N ALA A 169 29.60 -18.77 -11.12
CA ALA A 169 29.86 -17.61 -11.96
C ALA A 169 28.85 -17.49 -13.14
N GLU A 170 28.31 -18.63 -13.57
CA GLU A 170 27.29 -18.68 -14.64
C GLU A 170 25.93 -18.16 -14.16
N LYS A 171 25.49 -18.61 -12.97
CA LYS A 171 24.18 -18.24 -12.40
C LYS A 171 24.16 -16.86 -11.77
N PHE A 172 25.29 -16.38 -11.28
CA PHE A 172 25.42 -15.10 -10.60
C PHE A 172 26.53 -14.22 -11.19
N PRO A 173 26.44 -13.88 -12.50
CA PRO A 173 27.52 -13.17 -13.20
C PRO A 173 27.77 -11.76 -12.69
N SER A 174 26.75 -11.12 -12.13
CA SER A 174 26.80 -9.72 -11.65
C SER A 174 26.82 -9.59 -10.13
N GLY A 175 27.02 -10.70 -9.40
CA GLY A 175 26.97 -10.72 -7.95
C GLY A 175 25.60 -11.19 -7.42
N ILE A 176 25.33 -10.94 -6.11
CA ILE A 176 24.03 -11.30 -5.53
C ILE A 176 22.96 -10.39 -6.11
N PRO A 177 21.97 -10.93 -6.83
CA PRO A 177 20.84 -10.15 -7.30
C PRO A 177 19.99 -9.67 -6.13
N ASP A 178 19.28 -8.58 -6.30
CA ASP A 178 18.30 -8.13 -5.32
C ASP A 178 17.20 -9.18 -5.17
N ALA A 179 16.91 -9.55 -3.92
CA ALA A 179 15.85 -10.51 -3.61
C ALA A 179 14.53 -9.80 -3.44
N ARG A 180 13.48 -10.31 -4.10
CA ARG A 180 12.12 -9.83 -3.99
C ARG A 180 11.21 -11.01 -3.63
N PHE A 181 10.40 -10.82 -2.58
CA PHE A 181 9.55 -11.84 -2.00
C PHE A 181 8.09 -11.50 -2.24
N ILE A 182 7.34 -12.41 -2.85
CA ILE A 182 5.88 -12.31 -2.98
C ILE A 182 5.26 -13.00 -1.79
N VAL A 183 4.59 -12.24 -0.95
CA VAL A 183 4.15 -12.67 0.37
C VAL A 183 2.65 -12.44 0.54
N ARG A 184 1.96 -13.46 1.06
CA ARG A 184 0.65 -13.29 1.70
C ARG A 184 0.90 -12.91 3.15
N GLY A 185 0.48 -11.70 3.51
CA GLY A 185 0.81 -11.07 4.79
C GLY A 185 0.13 -11.72 5.98
N ARG A 186 -0.20 -10.92 6.98
CA ARG A 186 -0.70 -11.38 8.29
C ARG A 186 -1.92 -12.28 8.18
N ASN A 187 -1.91 -13.37 8.96
CA ASN A 187 -3.01 -14.31 9.10
C ASN A 187 -3.67 -14.28 10.50
N ASP A 188 -3.31 -13.28 11.29
CA ASP A 188 -3.88 -13.02 12.62
C ASP A 188 -4.84 -11.81 12.64
N ILE A 189 -5.48 -11.54 11.50
CA ILE A 189 -6.45 -10.45 11.36
C ILE A 189 -7.81 -10.95 11.82
N TYR A 190 -8.31 -10.36 12.93
CA TYR A 190 -9.60 -10.72 13.49
C TYR A 190 -10.75 -10.29 12.59
N ASP A 191 -11.59 -11.26 12.21
CA ASP A 191 -12.84 -11.01 11.48
C ASP A 191 -14.04 -11.15 12.45
N PRO A 192 -14.73 -10.05 12.79
CA PRO A 192 -15.86 -10.06 13.71
C PRO A 192 -17.08 -10.83 13.20
N ARG A 193 -17.15 -11.12 11.88
CA ARG A 193 -18.25 -11.86 11.27
C ARG A 193 -18.20 -13.35 11.63
N ILE A 194 -17.01 -13.89 11.81
CA ILE A 194 -16.77 -15.32 12.10
C ILE A 194 -16.15 -15.54 13.49
N GLY A 195 -15.71 -14.47 14.16
CA GLY A 195 -15.10 -14.53 15.50
C GLY A 195 -13.71 -15.17 15.54
N MET A 196 -13.01 -15.23 14.40
CA MET A 196 -11.69 -15.86 14.29
C MET A 196 -10.68 -14.93 13.61
N ALA A 197 -9.40 -15.22 13.82
CA ALA A 197 -8.30 -14.59 13.10
C ALA A 197 -8.00 -15.36 11.81
N VAL A 198 -7.87 -14.63 10.68
CA VAL A 198 -7.65 -15.20 9.35
C VAL A 198 -6.72 -14.32 8.52
N TYR A 199 -6.17 -14.89 7.45
CA TYR A 199 -5.61 -14.11 6.35
C TYR A 199 -6.74 -13.47 5.54
N THR A 200 -6.59 -12.20 5.21
CA THR A 200 -7.56 -11.48 4.37
C THR A 200 -6.89 -10.35 3.60
N GLU A 201 -7.51 -9.93 2.50
CA GLU A 201 -7.17 -8.71 1.77
C GLU A 201 -8.27 -7.63 1.94
N ASN A 202 -9.27 -7.90 2.79
CA ASN A 202 -10.40 -7.02 3.04
C ASN A 202 -9.96 -5.74 3.75
N THR A 203 -10.19 -4.59 3.13
CA THR A 203 -9.71 -3.30 3.64
C THR A 203 -10.33 -2.91 4.98
N ALA A 204 -11.61 -3.21 5.21
CA ALA A 204 -12.27 -2.91 6.50
C ALA A 204 -11.63 -3.68 7.67
N LEU A 205 -11.23 -4.94 7.42
CA LEU A 205 -10.55 -5.76 8.43
C LEU A 205 -9.10 -5.31 8.64
N HIS A 206 -8.43 -4.81 7.60
CA HIS A 206 -7.11 -4.18 7.74
C HIS A 206 -7.17 -2.92 8.60
N ILE A 207 -8.19 -2.07 8.41
CA ILE A 207 -8.42 -0.88 9.24
C ILE A 207 -8.68 -1.30 10.69
N LEU A 208 -9.52 -2.30 10.93
CA LEU A 208 -9.79 -2.84 12.27
C LEU A 208 -8.50 -3.35 12.94
N TRP A 209 -7.71 -4.13 12.22
CA TRP A 209 -6.42 -4.62 12.72
C TRP A 209 -5.48 -3.45 13.05
N PHE A 210 -5.41 -2.44 12.19
CA PHE A 210 -4.56 -1.28 12.37
C PHE A 210 -4.95 -0.45 13.59
N LEU A 211 -6.23 -0.21 13.80
CA LEU A 211 -6.72 0.51 14.99
C LEU A 211 -6.40 -0.24 16.28
N ARG A 212 -6.64 -1.56 16.33
CA ARG A 212 -6.37 -2.38 17.52
C ARG A 212 -4.88 -2.51 17.81
N ASN A 213 -4.10 -2.89 16.81
CA ASN A 213 -2.72 -3.35 17.03
C ASN A 213 -1.67 -2.23 16.86
N ARG A 214 -1.98 -1.17 16.10
CA ARG A 214 -1.04 -0.07 15.85
C ARG A 214 -1.44 1.23 16.52
N CYS A 215 -2.72 1.54 16.57
CA CYS A 215 -3.23 2.71 17.27
C CYS A 215 -3.52 2.43 18.75
N GLY A 216 -3.59 1.17 19.16
CA GLY A 216 -3.84 0.77 20.54
C GLY A 216 -5.25 1.11 21.00
N VAL A 217 -6.23 1.10 20.10
CA VAL A 217 -7.63 1.34 20.43
C VAL A 217 -8.18 0.11 21.18
N PRO A 218 -8.71 0.27 22.41
CA PRO A 218 -9.30 -0.82 23.17
C PRO A 218 -10.57 -1.35 22.50
N ASP A 219 -10.87 -2.63 22.68
CA ASP A 219 -12.01 -3.30 22.04
C ASP A 219 -13.37 -2.71 22.48
N ASP A 220 -13.49 -2.18 23.67
CA ASP A 220 -14.69 -1.52 24.19
C ASP A 220 -14.96 -0.14 23.56
N GLU A 221 -13.95 0.48 22.95
CA GLU A 221 -14.10 1.69 22.13
C GLU A 221 -14.41 1.39 20.66
N ILE A 222 -14.50 0.11 20.23
CA ILE A 222 -14.76 -0.28 18.84
C ILE A 222 -16.19 -0.80 18.69
N VAL A 223 -16.90 -0.30 17.68
CA VAL A 223 -18.22 -0.82 17.30
C VAL A 223 -18.03 -1.85 16.19
N PHE A 224 -17.78 -3.12 16.58
CA PHE A 224 -17.43 -4.20 15.66
C PHE A 224 -18.46 -4.46 14.57
N GLU A 225 -19.74 -4.20 14.85
CA GLU A 225 -20.84 -4.37 13.89
C GLU A 225 -20.67 -3.49 12.65
N THR A 226 -20.09 -2.29 12.82
CA THR A 226 -19.84 -1.38 11.71
C THR A 226 -18.69 -1.86 10.84
N PHE A 227 -17.65 -2.47 11.45
CA PHE A 227 -16.57 -3.10 10.71
C PHE A 227 -17.02 -4.37 10.01
N ALA A 228 -17.89 -5.17 10.63
CA ALA A 228 -18.50 -6.33 9.99
C ALA A 228 -19.32 -5.95 8.76
N SER A 229 -20.17 -4.89 8.89
CA SER A 229 -20.92 -4.34 7.76
C SER A 229 -20.00 -3.80 6.66
N GLY A 230 -18.99 -3.02 7.03
CA GLY A 230 -17.99 -2.52 6.08
C GLY A 230 -17.21 -3.65 5.38
N ALA A 231 -16.89 -4.73 6.10
CA ALA A 231 -16.25 -5.90 5.53
C ALA A 231 -17.14 -6.64 4.53
N ASN A 232 -18.46 -6.70 4.77
CA ASN A 232 -19.40 -7.25 3.80
C ASN A 232 -19.42 -6.41 2.51
N VAL A 233 -19.44 -5.08 2.63
CA VAL A 233 -19.35 -4.17 1.47
C VAL A 233 -18.03 -4.37 0.71
N CYS A 234 -16.90 -4.51 1.41
CA CYS A 234 -15.61 -4.75 0.76
C CYS A 234 -15.58 -6.07 -0.02
N ASP A 235 -16.25 -7.11 0.48
CA ASP A 235 -16.29 -8.44 -0.14
C ASP A 235 -17.38 -8.59 -1.21
N GLU A 236 -18.23 -7.58 -1.43
CA GLU A 236 -19.22 -7.62 -2.51
C GLU A 236 -18.54 -7.87 -3.85
N SER A 237 -19.10 -8.82 -4.62
CA SER A 237 -18.62 -9.13 -5.96
C SER A 237 -19.12 -8.07 -6.94
N VAL A 238 -18.20 -7.37 -7.59
CA VAL A 238 -18.50 -6.33 -8.59
C VAL A 238 -18.08 -6.83 -9.98
N VAL A 239 -18.93 -6.59 -10.98
CA VAL A 239 -18.60 -6.89 -12.37
C VAL A 239 -17.75 -5.77 -12.94
N ASN A 240 -16.58 -6.12 -13.45
CA ASN A 240 -15.64 -5.20 -14.06
C ASN A 240 -15.99 -4.91 -15.53
N PRO A 241 -15.47 -3.82 -16.14
CA PRO A 241 -15.71 -3.47 -17.53
C PRO A 241 -15.30 -4.53 -18.56
N ASP A 242 -14.39 -5.44 -18.22
CA ASP A 242 -13.99 -6.58 -19.05
C ASP A 242 -14.87 -7.82 -18.90
N GLY A 243 -15.90 -7.76 -18.03
CA GLY A 243 -16.81 -8.86 -17.71
C GLY A 243 -16.30 -9.82 -16.65
N THR A 244 -15.10 -9.63 -16.12
CA THR A 244 -14.61 -10.35 -14.94
C THR A 244 -15.28 -9.85 -13.66
N THR A 245 -15.14 -10.57 -12.56
CA THR A 245 -15.64 -10.15 -11.25
C THR A 245 -14.50 -10.07 -10.24
N SER A 246 -14.52 -9.02 -9.42
CA SER A 246 -13.59 -8.86 -8.31
C SER A 246 -14.33 -8.38 -7.06
N PRO A 247 -13.80 -8.60 -5.85
CA PRO A 247 -14.31 -7.94 -4.65
C PRO A 247 -14.23 -6.43 -4.79
N ARG A 248 -15.20 -5.75 -4.18
CA ARG A 248 -15.32 -4.29 -4.29
C ARG A 248 -14.08 -3.56 -3.82
N TYR A 249 -13.56 -3.90 -2.64
CA TYR A 249 -12.39 -3.23 -2.06
C TYR A 249 -11.42 -4.18 -1.38
N ARG A 250 -10.22 -4.23 -1.89
CA ARG A 250 -9.07 -4.91 -1.30
C ARG A 250 -7.96 -3.93 -1.02
N SER A 251 -7.10 -4.25 -0.07
CA SER A 251 -5.87 -3.51 0.17
C SER A 251 -4.69 -4.44 0.39
N SER A 252 -3.54 -4.00 -0.08
CA SER A 252 -2.28 -4.72 0.05
C SER A 252 -1.19 -3.70 0.34
N CYS A 253 -0.51 -3.84 1.48
CA CYS A 253 0.48 -2.83 1.87
C CYS A 253 1.56 -3.39 2.79
N VAL A 254 2.71 -2.74 2.73
CA VAL A 254 3.79 -2.86 3.71
C VAL A 254 3.84 -1.58 4.52
N ILE A 255 3.61 -1.66 5.82
CA ILE A 255 3.56 -0.52 6.73
C ILE A 255 4.84 -0.50 7.55
N GLY A 256 5.57 0.61 7.54
CA GLY A 256 6.71 0.84 8.43
C GLY A 256 6.26 1.20 9.85
N ALA A 257 6.97 0.73 10.86
CA ALA A 257 6.68 1.09 12.25
C ALA A 257 6.90 2.58 12.56
N ASP A 258 7.68 3.26 11.72
CA ASP A 258 8.00 4.69 11.79
C ASP A 258 7.03 5.57 11.00
N GLU A 259 6.13 4.99 10.21
CA GLU A 259 5.12 5.75 9.48
C GLU A 259 4.09 6.39 10.43
N GLN A 260 3.68 7.61 10.10
CA GLN A 260 2.63 8.30 10.85
C GLN A 260 1.31 7.55 10.74
N ARG A 261 0.71 7.23 11.89
CA ARG A 261 -0.53 6.44 11.97
C ARG A 261 -1.69 7.06 11.19
N THR A 262 -1.78 8.39 11.20
CA THR A 262 -2.81 9.12 10.45
C THR A 262 -2.68 8.95 8.95
N ASN A 263 -1.45 8.98 8.41
CA ASN A 263 -1.21 8.79 6.98
C ASN A 263 -1.54 7.36 6.53
N VAL A 264 -1.14 6.37 7.34
CA VAL A 264 -1.48 4.96 7.06
C VAL A 264 -2.99 4.74 7.07
N LEU A 265 -3.68 5.28 8.10
CA LEU A 265 -5.13 5.19 8.19
C LEU A 265 -5.81 5.84 6.99
N GLN A 266 -5.36 7.03 6.60
CA GLN A 266 -5.88 7.73 5.42
C GLN A 266 -5.67 6.94 4.12
N LYS A 267 -4.50 6.32 3.93
CA LYS A 267 -4.23 5.45 2.76
C LYS A 267 -5.18 4.24 2.74
N LEU A 268 -5.43 3.61 3.89
CA LEU A 268 -6.39 2.51 4.02
C LEU A 268 -7.82 2.96 3.74
N GLU A 269 -8.24 4.10 4.27
CA GLU A 269 -9.57 4.69 4.00
C GLU A 269 -9.73 5.02 2.52
N THR A 270 -8.69 5.59 1.90
CA THR A 270 -8.68 5.90 0.46
C THR A 270 -8.79 4.62 -0.38
N ALA A 271 -8.16 3.51 0.03
CA ALA A 271 -8.22 2.23 -0.69
C ALA A 271 -9.63 1.60 -0.75
N CYS A 272 -10.56 2.04 0.09
CA CYS A 272 -11.95 1.58 0.05
C CYS A 272 -12.98 2.72 -0.09
N GLY A 273 -12.54 3.95 -0.37
CA GLY A 273 -13.41 5.13 -0.42
C GLY A 273 -14.18 5.39 0.88
N GLY A 274 -13.75 4.71 1.96
CA GLY A 274 -14.40 4.70 3.25
C GLY A 274 -13.87 5.75 4.21
N ARG A 275 -14.36 5.69 5.44
CA ARG A 275 -13.90 6.57 6.53
C ARG A 275 -14.11 5.92 7.89
N THR A 276 -13.21 6.22 8.80
CA THR A 276 -13.41 5.96 10.23
C THR A 276 -14.10 7.16 10.89
N ILE A 277 -14.99 6.88 11.80
CA ILE A 277 -15.82 7.87 12.49
C ILE A 277 -15.69 7.64 13.97
N ARG A 278 -15.52 8.70 14.75
CA ARG A 278 -15.49 8.61 16.21
C ARG A 278 -16.66 9.37 16.81
N VAL A 279 -17.61 8.67 17.44
CA VAL A 279 -18.79 9.25 18.08
C VAL A 279 -18.90 8.73 19.49
N GLY A 280 -19.01 9.64 20.45
CA GLY A 280 -19.16 9.29 21.86
C GLY A 280 -17.98 8.45 22.42
N GLY A 281 -16.78 8.68 21.91
CA GLY A 281 -15.59 7.93 22.27
C GLY A 281 -15.40 6.62 21.52
N ARG A 282 -16.39 6.15 20.76
CA ARG A 282 -16.36 4.87 20.02
C ARG A 282 -15.97 5.05 18.57
N TRP A 283 -15.17 4.12 18.08
CA TRP A 283 -14.73 4.04 16.69
C TRP A 283 -15.70 3.21 15.87
N MET A 284 -16.12 3.75 14.74
CA MET A 284 -16.99 3.15 13.73
C MET A 284 -16.30 3.21 12.39
N PHE A 285 -16.73 2.38 11.46
CA PHE A 285 -16.24 2.38 10.10
C PHE A 285 -17.38 2.33 9.09
N GLN A 286 -17.24 3.07 8.00
CA GLN A 286 -18.08 2.99 6.82
C GLN A 286 -17.21 2.82 5.58
N ALA A 287 -17.44 1.77 4.80
CA ALA A 287 -16.83 1.59 3.48
C ALA A 287 -17.46 2.55 2.44
N GLY A 288 -16.82 2.71 1.30
CA GLY A 288 -17.33 3.53 0.21
C GLY A 288 -18.53 2.89 -0.50
N ALA A 289 -19.72 3.11 0.03
CA ALA A 289 -20.99 2.66 -0.53
C ALA A 289 -22.09 3.67 -0.24
N TYR A 290 -23.21 3.55 -0.95
CA TYR A 290 -24.40 4.35 -0.65
C TYR A 290 -25.16 3.77 0.54
N TYR A 291 -25.25 4.53 1.62
CA TYR A 291 -25.96 4.18 2.87
C TYR A 291 -27.35 4.83 2.97
N GLY A 292 -27.97 5.15 1.84
CA GLY A 292 -29.34 5.65 1.79
C GLY A 292 -30.39 4.53 1.71
N PRO A 293 -31.66 4.91 1.61
CA PRO A 293 -32.16 6.29 1.66
C PRO A 293 -32.02 6.94 3.04
N PHE A 294 -32.21 8.26 3.10
CA PHE A 294 -32.18 9.02 4.35
C PHE A 294 -33.20 8.48 5.36
N ASP A 295 -32.87 8.56 6.63
CA ASP A 295 -33.74 8.16 7.74
C ASP A 295 -34.11 9.33 8.66
N PHE A 296 -33.61 10.53 8.35
CA PHE A 296 -33.90 11.76 9.06
C PHE A 296 -33.97 12.94 8.10
N GLU A 297 -34.95 13.84 8.29
CA GLU A 297 -35.12 15.04 7.50
C GLU A 297 -34.80 16.28 8.34
N VAL A 298 -33.93 17.14 7.84
CA VAL A 298 -33.60 18.45 8.41
C VAL A 298 -34.50 19.50 7.79
N THR A 299 -35.30 20.14 8.61
CA THR A 299 -36.30 21.14 8.20
C THR A 299 -35.98 22.53 8.79
N GLU A 300 -36.62 23.59 8.27
CA GLU A 300 -36.34 24.97 8.66
C GLU A 300 -36.61 25.27 10.15
N ASP A 301 -37.58 24.61 10.75
CA ASP A 301 -37.94 24.75 12.17
C ASP A 301 -36.84 24.20 13.11
N MET A 302 -35.93 23.40 12.60
CA MET A 302 -34.79 22.89 13.37
C MET A 302 -33.62 23.86 13.37
N VAL A 303 -33.54 24.80 12.43
CA VAL A 303 -32.45 25.74 12.27
C VAL A 303 -32.54 26.86 13.27
N VAL A 304 -31.49 27.08 14.07
CA VAL A 304 -31.48 28.10 15.13
C VAL A 304 -30.46 29.22 14.89
N GLY A 305 -29.70 29.18 13.79
CA GLY A 305 -28.68 30.17 13.48
C GLY A 305 -28.46 30.34 11.98
N THR A 306 -27.36 30.97 11.62
CA THR A 306 -27.02 31.21 10.22
C THR A 306 -26.39 29.97 9.61
N ILE A 307 -26.97 29.47 8.52
CA ILE A 307 -26.40 28.43 7.69
C ILE A 307 -25.20 29.04 6.93
N THR A 308 -24.08 28.36 6.96
CA THR A 308 -22.86 28.76 6.25
C THR A 308 -22.37 27.65 5.33
N GLY A 309 -21.77 28.02 4.21
CA GLY A 309 -21.23 27.06 3.24
C GLY A 309 -21.64 27.38 1.82
N SER A 310 -21.36 26.46 0.93
CA SER A 310 -21.73 26.54 -0.48
C SER A 310 -22.42 25.24 -0.90
N THR A 311 -23.45 25.36 -1.70
CA THR A 311 -24.14 24.20 -2.31
C THR A 311 -23.50 23.77 -3.63
N GLU A 312 -22.63 24.62 -4.18
CA GLU A 312 -21.91 24.33 -5.42
C GLU A 312 -20.40 24.49 -5.21
N PRO A 313 -19.56 23.67 -5.86
CA PRO A 313 -18.13 23.87 -5.85
C PRO A 313 -17.79 25.18 -6.57
N THR A 314 -16.69 25.81 -6.17
CA THR A 314 -16.14 26.92 -6.96
C THR A 314 -15.59 26.40 -8.28
N ASN A 315 -15.60 27.21 -9.34
CA ASN A 315 -15.06 26.78 -10.64
C ASN A 315 -13.61 26.27 -10.56
N ASP A 316 -12.81 26.82 -9.66
CA ASP A 316 -11.43 26.40 -9.46
C ASP A 316 -11.30 25.03 -8.71
N ALA A 317 -12.36 24.64 -8.00
CA ALA A 317 -12.41 23.37 -7.25
C ALA A 317 -13.17 22.26 -7.99
N ALA A 318 -13.89 22.61 -9.05
CA ALA A 318 -14.62 21.65 -9.87
C ALA A 318 -13.64 20.87 -10.76
N ILE A 319 -13.65 19.55 -10.61
CA ILE A 319 -12.88 18.63 -11.46
C ILE A 319 -13.84 17.86 -12.37
N ASN A 320 -13.37 17.48 -13.55
CA ASN A 320 -14.12 16.67 -14.51
C ASN A 320 -13.37 15.42 -14.96
N THR A 321 -12.11 15.30 -14.56
CA THR A 321 -11.23 14.17 -14.90
C THR A 321 -10.38 13.81 -13.68
N VAL A 322 -10.22 12.52 -13.44
CA VAL A 322 -9.30 11.99 -12.43
C VAL A 322 -8.37 10.99 -13.09
N ARG A 323 -7.09 11.13 -12.86
CA ARG A 323 -6.02 10.23 -13.30
C ARG A 323 -5.07 9.97 -12.14
N GLY A 324 -4.20 8.98 -12.27
CA GLY A 324 -3.21 8.67 -11.24
C GLY A 324 -2.75 7.24 -11.31
N THR A 325 -2.18 6.75 -10.23
CA THR A 325 -1.43 5.51 -10.19
C THR A 325 -1.99 4.51 -9.19
N PHE A 326 -1.71 3.24 -9.43
CA PHE A 326 -1.96 2.11 -8.52
C PHE A 326 -0.79 1.13 -8.63
N ILE A 327 -0.75 0.10 -7.79
CA ILE A 327 0.31 -0.92 -7.83
C ILE A 327 -0.12 -2.08 -8.73
N ASP A 328 0.50 -2.23 -9.90
CA ASP A 328 0.16 -3.29 -10.83
C ASP A 328 0.94 -4.59 -10.56
N THR A 329 0.23 -5.62 -10.13
CA THR A 329 0.81 -6.94 -9.87
C THR A 329 1.30 -7.64 -11.14
N ALA A 330 0.69 -7.33 -12.31
CA ALA A 330 1.09 -7.89 -13.59
C ALA A 330 2.37 -7.23 -14.15
N GLN A 331 2.65 -6.00 -13.74
CA GLN A 331 3.86 -5.27 -14.09
C GLN A 331 4.90 -5.30 -12.96
N SER A 332 5.18 -6.49 -12.43
CA SER A 332 6.20 -6.70 -11.39
C SER A 332 6.01 -5.85 -10.13
N TRP A 333 4.75 -5.52 -9.77
CA TRP A 333 4.41 -4.70 -8.59
C TRP A 333 4.96 -3.27 -8.67
N THR A 334 4.99 -2.71 -9.87
CA THR A 334 5.37 -1.30 -10.07
C THR A 334 4.15 -0.40 -9.99
N GLU A 335 4.39 0.83 -9.62
CA GLU A 335 3.40 1.88 -9.69
C GLU A 335 3.12 2.21 -11.16
N THR A 336 1.85 2.10 -11.57
CA THR A 336 1.42 2.23 -12.95
C THR A 336 0.15 3.06 -13.03
N ASP A 337 -0.04 3.79 -14.12
CA ASP A 337 -1.25 4.57 -14.32
C ASP A 337 -2.47 3.67 -14.53
N TYR A 338 -3.57 3.97 -13.84
CA TYR A 338 -4.87 3.40 -14.18
C TYR A 338 -5.54 4.22 -15.30
N PRO A 339 -6.46 3.62 -16.10
CA PRO A 339 -7.22 4.35 -17.10
C PRO A 339 -7.94 5.54 -16.49
N GLU A 340 -7.77 6.73 -17.08
CA GLU A 340 -8.39 7.94 -16.57
C GLU A 340 -9.92 7.81 -16.50
N VAL A 341 -10.48 8.41 -15.47
CA VAL A 341 -11.93 8.50 -15.27
C VAL A 341 -12.37 9.92 -15.54
N SER A 342 -13.12 10.12 -16.62
CA SER A 342 -13.65 11.42 -17.01
C SER A 342 -15.12 11.32 -17.40
N ILE A 343 -15.85 12.41 -17.21
CA ILE A 343 -17.25 12.53 -17.67
C ILE A 343 -17.25 13.55 -18.81
N ALA A 344 -17.36 13.06 -20.04
CA ALA A 344 -17.24 13.86 -21.25
C ALA A 344 -18.18 15.07 -21.28
N GLN A 345 -19.41 14.93 -20.75
CA GLN A 345 -20.35 16.05 -20.69
C GLN A 345 -19.79 17.18 -19.80
N TRP A 346 -19.20 16.86 -18.67
CA TRP A 346 -18.65 17.87 -17.77
C TRP A 346 -17.42 18.58 -18.37
N VAL A 347 -16.61 17.86 -19.15
CA VAL A 347 -15.48 18.48 -19.88
C VAL A 347 -15.98 19.50 -20.89
N VAL A 348 -17.12 19.23 -21.56
CA VAL A 348 -17.76 20.15 -22.51
C VAL A 348 -18.36 21.35 -21.78
N ASP A 349 -19.09 21.10 -20.68
CA ASP A 349 -19.77 22.14 -19.90
C ASP A 349 -18.78 23.12 -19.25
N ASP A 350 -17.64 22.62 -18.81
CA ASP A 350 -16.55 23.41 -18.20
C ASP A 350 -15.65 24.12 -19.25
N GLY A 351 -15.83 23.79 -20.52
CA GLY A 351 -15.04 24.37 -21.61
C GLY A 351 -13.60 23.87 -21.69
N GLY A 352 -13.27 22.75 -21.00
CA GLY A 352 -11.95 22.15 -20.98
C GLY A 352 -11.77 21.10 -19.90
N GLU A 353 -10.63 20.44 -19.94
CA GLU A 353 -10.27 19.43 -18.95
C GLU A 353 -9.76 20.08 -17.65
N ALA A 354 -10.35 19.68 -16.52
CA ALA A 354 -9.90 20.01 -15.18
C ALA A 354 -9.57 18.68 -14.46
N ALA A 355 -8.29 18.29 -14.53
CA ALA A 355 -7.84 17.00 -14.03
C ALA A 355 -7.21 17.08 -12.64
N GLU A 356 -7.50 16.08 -11.81
CA GLU A 356 -6.81 15.84 -10.55
C GLU A 356 -6.07 14.49 -10.57
N THR A 357 -4.94 14.43 -9.86
CA THR A 357 -4.12 13.21 -9.75
C THR A 357 -4.34 12.55 -8.39
N LEU A 358 -4.77 11.28 -8.41
CA LEU A 358 -4.98 10.47 -7.21
C LEU A 358 -4.17 9.17 -7.32
N SER A 359 -3.25 8.95 -6.39
CA SER A 359 -2.45 7.72 -6.29
C SER A 359 -2.98 6.80 -5.20
N PHE A 360 -3.19 5.55 -5.56
CA PHE A 360 -3.73 4.50 -4.68
C PHE A 360 -2.63 3.48 -4.35
N SER A 361 -1.71 3.84 -3.47
CA SER A 361 -0.54 3.02 -3.13
C SER A 361 -0.85 1.68 -2.44
N TYR A 362 -2.06 1.51 -1.90
CA TYR A 362 -2.51 0.29 -1.25
C TYR A 362 -3.50 -0.53 -2.08
N VAL A 363 -3.75 -0.13 -3.32
CA VAL A 363 -4.64 -0.80 -4.26
C VAL A 363 -3.84 -1.52 -5.33
N THR A 364 -4.20 -2.77 -5.60
CA THR A 364 -3.52 -3.63 -6.58
C THR A 364 -4.41 -4.02 -7.76
N ASP A 365 -5.63 -3.50 -7.82
CA ASP A 365 -6.61 -3.74 -8.89
C ASP A 365 -6.93 -2.44 -9.62
N ALA A 366 -6.69 -2.40 -10.94
CA ALA A 366 -6.97 -1.25 -11.79
C ALA A 366 -8.45 -0.87 -11.83
N TYR A 367 -9.35 -1.85 -11.74
CA TYR A 367 -10.79 -1.60 -11.74
C TYR A 367 -11.25 -0.99 -10.42
N GLN A 368 -10.68 -1.44 -9.30
CA GLN A 368 -10.91 -0.81 -8.00
C GLN A 368 -10.41 0.64 -8.02
N ALA A 369 -9.22 0.91 -8.57
CA ALA A 369 -8.67 2.26 -8.69
C ALA A 369 -9.61 3.18 -9.49
N GLN A 370 -10.15 2.71 -10.61
CA GLN A 370 -11.12 3.46 -11.42
C GLN A 370 -12.43 3.72 -10.65
N ARG A 371 -12.95 2.74 -9.90
CA ARG A 371 -14.16 2.95 -9.04
C ARG A 371 -13.91 4.00 -7.98
N LEU A 372 -12.76 3.96 -7.31
CA LEU A 372 -12.38 4.96 -6.30
C LEU A 372 -12.20 6.36 -6.92
N ALA A 373 -11.59 6.43 -8.09
CA ALA A 373 -11.45 7.68 -8.85
C ALA A 373 -12.83 8.28 -9.22
N ASN A 374 -13.79 7.44 -9.64
CA ASN A 374 -15.16 7.88 -9.93
C ASN A 374 -15.89 8.41 -8.68
N ILE A 375 -15.74 7.72 -7.54
CA ILE A 375 -16.34 8.18 -6.28
C ILE A 375 -15.82 9.58 -5.92
N GLU A 376 -14.51 9.80 -6.04
CA GLU A 376 -13.92 11.09 -5.70
C GLU A 376 -14.30 12.17 -6.71
N LEU A 377 -14.28 11.85 -8.01
CA LEU A 377 -14.72 12.75 -9.08
C LEU A 377 -16.14 13.26 -8.82
N ARG A 378 -17.08 12.34 -8.60
CA ARG A 378 -18.48 12.69 -8.35
C ARG A 378 -18.68 13.38 -7.01
N ARG A 379 -17.95 12.98 -5.97
CA ARG A 379 -18.00 13.63 -4.65
C ARG A 379 -17.60 15.09 -4.73
N ARG A 380 -16.54 15.42 -5.46
CA ARG A 380 -16.09 16.81 -5.64
C ARG A 380 -17.01 17.61 -6.52
N ARG A 381 -17.62 17.00 -7.51
CA ARG A 381 -18.57 17.66 -8.40
C ARG A 381 -19.95 17.84 -7.79
N ALA A 382 -20.40 16.94 -6.91
CA ALA A 382 -21.73 16.96 -6.31
C ALA A 382 -22.03 18.19 -5.47
N GLY A 383 -21.01 18.97 -5.13
CA GLY A 383 -21.25 20.25 -4.49
C GLY A 383 -20.65 20.42 -3.11
N GLY A 384 -20.97 21.54 -2.55
CA GLY A 384 -20.33 22.07 -1.38
C GLY A 384 -20.72 21.41 -0.08
N THR A 385 -20.02 21.83 0.93
CA THR A 385 -20.32 21.49 2.33
C THR A 385 -21.13 22.63 2.94
N ILE A 386 -22.22 22.30 3.61
CA ILE A 386 -23.02 23.26 4.37
C ILE A 386 -22.91 22.96 5.87
N SER A 387 -22.83 24.01 6.67
CA SER A 387 -22.86 23.93 8.13
C SER A 387 -24.20 24.48 8.63
N VAL A 388 -24.95 23.61 9.27
CA VAL A 388 -26.30 23.89 9.72
C VAL A 388 -26.35 23.88 11.25
N PRO A 389 -26.50 25.06 11.90
CA PRO A 389 -26.74 25.13 13.32
C PRO A 389 -28.19 24.80 13.61
N MET A 390 -28.44 23.80 14.45
CA MET A 390 -29.75 23.26 14.75
C MET A 390 -30.04 23.24 16.23
N ASN A 391 -31.31 23.17 16.58
CA ASN A 391 -31.76 22.86 17.93
C ASN A 391 -31.34 21.42 18.33
N PHE A 392 -31.80 20.94 19.49
CA PHE A 392 -31.42 19.60 19.99
C PHE A 392 -31.93 18.42 19.12
N LEU A 393 -32.85 18.64 18.17
CA LEU A 393 -33.22 17.61 17.19
C LEU A 393 -32.05 17.23 16.28
N GLY A 394 -31.11 18.14 16.09
CA GLY A 394 -29.82 17.86 15.41
C GLY A 394 -28.98 16.76 16.04
N TYR A 395 -29.32 16.27 17.24
CA TYR A 395 -28.74 15.06 17.80
C TYR A 395 -28.89 13.83 16.90
N ASN A 396 -29.89 13.83 16.03
CA ASN A 396 -30.08 12.78 15.03
C ASN A 396 -29.11 12.87 13.86
N CYS A 397 -28.45 14.01 13.62
CA CYS A 397 -27.45 14.21 12.58
C CYS A 397 -26.06 13.73 13.01
N ARG A 398 -25.89 12.44 13.26
CA ARG A 398 -24.60 11.88 13.64
C ARG A 398 -23.70 11.67 12.41
N PRO A 399 -22.37 11.85 12.54
CA PRO A 399 -21.45 11.59 11.44
C PRO A 399 -21.67 10.23 10.79
N GLY A 400 -21.63 10.20 9.46
CA GLY A 400 -21.87 8.98 8.69
C GLY A 400 -23.33 8.69 8.35
N ARG A 401 -24.29 9.43 8.90
CA ARG A 401 -25.72 9.25 8.61
C ARG A 401 -26.12 10.02 7.36
N ALA A 402 -26.91 9.39 6.49
CA ALA A 402 -27.57 10.07 5.39
C ALA A 402 -28.81 10.79 5.90
N VAL A 403 -28.94 12.07 5.55
CA VAL A 403 -30.05 12.92 5.93
C VAL A 403 -30.61 13.64 4.71
N ARG A 404 -31.91 13.92 4.69
CA ARG A 404 -32.49 14.81 3.70
C ARG A 404 -32.52 16.23 4.26
N VAL A 405 -32.00 17.17 3.50
CA VAL A 405 -32.14 18.60 3.82
C VAL A 405 -33.28 19.18 3.02
N ASN A 406 -34.25 19.80 3.71
CA ASN A 406 -35.40 20.43 3.11
C ASN A 406 -35.54 21.85 3.68
N LEU A 407 -34.94 22.80 2.98
CA LEU A 407 -34.92 24.23 3.36
C LEU A 407 -35.46 25.06 2.20
N PRO A 408 -36.80 25.14 2.04
CA PRO A 408 -37.44 25.78 0.90
C PRO A 408 -37.07 27.26 0.74
N SER A 409 -36.91 28.01 1.84
CA SER A 409 -36.51 29.42 1.78
C SER A 409 -35.12 29.66 1.18
N LEU A 410 -34.25 28.66 1.20
CA LEU A 410 -32.91 28.69 0.60
C LEU A 410 -32.84 27.91 -0.72
N ASN A 411 -33.97 27.33 -1.17
CA ASN A 411 -34.04 26.44 -2.32
C ASN A 411 -33.08 25.25 -2.23
N ILE A 412 -32.85 24.73 -1.00
CA ILE A 412 -32.02 23.56 -0.76
C ILE A 412 -32.94 22.37 -0.48
N LEU A 413 -32.89 21.40 -1.41
CA LEU A 413 -33.59 20.13 -1.27
C LEU A 413 -32.70 19.02 -1.83
N GLY A 414 -32.30 18.08 -0.97
CA GLY A 414 -31.45 16.97 -1.42
C GLY A 414 -31.03 16.06 -0.29
N GLU A 415 -30.32 14.99 -0.66
CA GLU A 415 -29.72 14.09 0.29
C GLU A 415 -28.28 14.54 0.61
N PHE A 416 -27.94 14.46 1.88
CA PHE A 416 -26.64 14.85 2.40
C PHE A 416 -26.13 13.79 3.36
N ILE A 417 -24.81 13.63 3.43
CA ILE A 417 -24.17 12.83 4.46
C ILE A 417 -23.59 13.74 5.52
N VAL A 418 -23.77 13.39 6.77
CA VAL A 418 -23.20 14.12 7.90
C VAL A 418 -21.71 13.79 7.97
N THR A 419 -20.85 14.79 7.75
CA THR A 419 -19.39 14.63 7.79
C THR A 419 -18.84 14.92 9.18
N ASN A 420 -19.38 15.93 9.86
CA ASN A 420 -18.97 16.31 11.19
C ASN A 420 -20.17 16.79 12.01
N TRP A 421 -20.05 16.75 13.32
CA TRP A 421 -21.12 17.12 14.23
C TRP A 421 -20.52 17.64 15.55
N SER A 422 -21.07 18.71 16.05
CA SER A 422 -20.74 19.24 17.36
C SER A 422 -22.02 19.57 18.13
N MET A 423 -21.96 19.43 19.46
CA MET A 423 -23.07 19.78 20.36
C MET A 423 -22.53 20.59 21.51
N GLY A 424 -23.16 21.74 21.77
CA GLY A 424 -22.91 22.58 22.93
C GLY A 424 -24.11 22.59 23.87
N ALA A 425 -23.88 22.64 25.17
CA ALA A 425 -24.98 22.63 26.19
C ALA A 425 -25.98 23.77 26.02
N ASN A 426 -25.54 24.92 25.50
CA ASN A 426 -26.38 26.12 25.31
C ASN A 426 -26.51 26.55 23.84
N GLU A 427 -25.87 25.84 22.92
CA GLU A 427 -25.74 26.25 21.51
C GLU A 427 -26.48 25.32 20.54
N GLY A 428 -27.07 24.23 21.07
CA GLY A 428 -27.70 23.21 20.22
C GLY A 428 -26.65 22.33 19.53
N CYS A 429 -26.96 21.90 18.32
CA CYS A 429 -26.12 21.05 17.51
C CYS A 429 -25.71 21.80 16.24
N THR A 430 -24.48 21.61 15.79
CA THR A 430 -24.06 22.07 14.47
C THR A 430 -23.60 20.85 13.67
N ALA A 431 -24.25 20.59 12.54
CA ALA A 431 -23.90 19.52 11.61
C ALA A 431 -23.24 20.08 10.36
N GLN A 432 -22.14 19.46 9.94
CA GLN A 432 -21.55 19.66 8.63
C GLN A 432 -22.06 18.59 7.70
N LEU A 433 -22.65 19.02 6.61
CA LEU A 433 -23.35 18.17 5.65
C LEU A 433 -22.72 18.33 4.29
N GLN A 434 -22.46 17.22 3.62
CA GLN A 434 -21.96 17.17 2.25
C GLN A 434 -22.99 16.49 1.37
N GLN A 435 -23.22 17.01 0.17
CA GLN A 435 -24.16 16.43 -0.79
C GLN A 435 -23.80 14.96 -1.07
N TYR A 436 -24.84 14.11 -1.11
CA TYR A 436 -24.70 12.67 -1.16
C TYR A 436 -25.72 12.08 -2.13
N GLU A 437 -25.22 11.30 -3.09
CA GLU A 437 -26.05 10.73 -4.16
C GLU A 437 -25.65 9.29 -4.42
N ALA A 438 -26.63 8.43 -4.72
CA ALA A 438 -26.38 7.03 -5.07
C ALA A 438 -25.48 6.91 -6.30
N ALA A 439 -25.58 7.84 -7.26
CA ALA A 439 -24.75 7.86 -8.47
C ALA A 439 -23.24 8.01 -8.20
N GLN A 440 -22.84 8.47 -7.00
CA GLN A 440 -21.42 8.53 -6.62
C GLN A 440 -20.79 7.13 -6.52
N PHE A 441 -21.61 6.11 -6.25
CA PHE A 441 -21.19 4.73 -6.03
C PHE A 441 -21.60 3.79 -7.17
N ASP A 442 -21.82 4.35 -8.37
CA ASP A 442 -22.12 3.54 -9.55
C ASP A 442 -20.90 2.71 -9.97
N ASP A 443 -21.09 1.39 -10.01
CA ASP A 443 -20.04 0.43 -10.37
C ASP A 443 -19.86 0.26 -11.89
N ALA A 444 -20.82 0.75 -12.68
CA ALA A 444 -20.78 0.62 -14.16
C ALA A 444 -19.79 1.57 -14.83
N VAL A 445 -18.81 2.07 -14.07
CA VAL A 445 -17.82 3.06 -14.53
C VAL A 445 -16.47 2.39 -14.71
N GLY A 446 -15.79 2.77 -15.78
CA GLY A 446 -14.41 2.38 -16.05
C GLY A 446 -14.21 1.85 -17.46
N GLN A 447 -12.95 1.69 -17.78
CA GLN A 447 -12.50 1.15 -19.08
C GLN A 447 -11.76 -0.17 -18.85
N PRO A 448 -11.78 -1.11 -19.81
CA PRO A 448 -10.96 -2.30 -19.74
C PRO A 448 -9.49 -1.91 -19.57
N TYR A 449 -8.84 -2.52 -18.59
CA TYR A 449 -7.41 -2.35 -18.36
C TYR A 449 -6.64 -3.48 -19.03
N ASN A 450 -5.70 -3.13 -19.87
CA ASN A 450 -4.78 -4.08 -20.49
C ASN A 450 -3.35 -3.69 -20.05
N PRO A 451 -2.73 -4.42 -19.12
CA PRO A 451 -1.36 -4.13 -18.71
C PRO A 451 -0.45 -4.26 -19.94
N ILE A 452 0.31 -3.20 -20.20
CA ILE A 452 1.37 -3.26 -21.21
C ILE A 452 2.43 -4.19 -20.62
N GLY A 453 2.41 -5.45 -21.06
CA GLY A 453 3.40 -6.43 -20.64
C GLY A 453 4.81 -5.87 -20.91
N PHE A 454 5.74 -6.09 -20.00
CA PHE A 454 7.16 -5.87 -20.28
C PHE A 454 7.48 -6.58 -21.59
N ILE A 455 7.85 -5.83 -22.62
CA ILE A 455 8.49 -6.40 -23.78
C ILE A 455 9.85 -6.87 -23.24
N SER A 456 9.94 -8.14 -22.88
CA SER A 456 11.22 -8.79 -22.64
C SER A 456 12.02 -8.60 -23.91
N MET A 457 12.99 -7.68 -23.89
CA MET A 457 13.94 -7.59 -24.99
C MET A 457 14.67 -8.94 -25.03
N PRO A 458 14.60 -9.67 -26.15
CA PRO A 458 15.35 -10.92 -26.22
C PRO A 458 16.82 -10.59 -25.97
N THR A 459 17.39 -11.20 -24.94
CA THR A 459 18.82 -11.17 -24.66
C THR A 459 19.53 -11.97 -25.77
N GLY A 460 19.77 -11.32 -26.90
CA GLY A 460 20.40 -11.99 -28.03
C GLY A 460 20.41 -11.13 -29.28
N GLY A 461 21.47 -10.36 -29.44
CA GLY A 461 21.83 -9.76 -30.71
C GLY A 461 21.22 -8.38 -30.94
N TRP A 462 22.05 -7.39 -30.98
CA TRP A 462 21.77 -6.08 -31.56
C TRP A 462 21.29 -6.30 -33.00
N ALA A 463 19.98 -6.35 -33.21
CA ALA A 463 19.42 -6.19 -34.55
C ALA A 463 19.75 -4.77 -34.96
N VAL A 464 20.70 -4.62 -35.87
CA VAL A 464 20.96 -3.34 -36.54
C VAL A 464 19.66 -2.92 -37.19
N LEU A 465 19.01 -1.93 -36.64
CA LEU A 465 17.85 -1.32 -37.27
C LEU A 465 18.29 -0.83 -38.65
N PRO A 466 17.59 -1.18 -39.73
CA PRO A 466 17.94 -0.65 -41.04
C PRO A 466 17.84 0.87 -41.01
N MET A 467 18.97 1.54 -41.33
CA MET A 467 18.97 2.98 -41.46
C MET A 467 17.88 3.40 -42.47
N TRP A 468 16.95 4.21 -41.98
CA TRP A 468 15.91 4.80 -42.81
C TRP A 468 16.59 5.70 -43.88
N PRO A 469 16.35 5.51 -45.17
CA PRO A 469 16.84 6.38 -46.21
C PRO A 469 15.93 7.61 -46.31
N GLY A 470 15.92 8.46 -45.30
CA GLY A 470 15.18 9.72 -45.28
C GLY A 470 16.05 10.84 -45.86
N ARG A 471 15.78 11.27 -47.09
CA ARG A 471 16.31 12.50 -47.63
C ARG A 471 15.83 13.67 -46.81
N LEU A 472 16.75 14.43 -46.25
CA LEU A 472 16.47 15.79 -45.73
C LEU A 472 15.93 16.71 -46.82
N PRO A 473 14.83 17.44 -46.62
CA PRO A 473 14.40 18.45 -47.56
C PRO A 473 15.43 19.59 -47.61
N LYS A 474 15.85 19.95 -48.82
CA LYS A 474 16.70 21.13 -49.08
C LYS A 474 15.92 22.38 -48.67
N LEU A 475 16.45 23.13 -47.73
CA LEU A 475 16.07 24.52 -47.49
C LEU A 475 16.46 25.33 -48.77
N GLN A 476 15.45 25.82 -49.50
CA GLN A 476 15.65 26.90 -50.45
C GLN A 476 15.77 28.22 -49.72
N ARG A 477 16.74 29.02 -50.19
CA ARG A 477 17.03 30.38 -49.73
C ARG A 477 15.89 31.35 -50.05
#